data_df42f2f9bdbb57a831b74326cde97492
#
_entry.id   df42f2f9bdbb57a831b74326cde97492
#
_cell.length_a   1.000
_cell.length_b   1.000
_cell.length_c   1.000
_cell.angle_alpha   90.00
_cell.angle_beta   90.00
_cell.angle_gamma   90.00
#
_symmetry.space_group_name_H-M   'P 1'
#
loop_
_entity.id
_entity.type
_entity.pdbx_description
1 polymer ?
#
loop_
_entity_poly.entity_id
_entity_poly.type
_entity_poly.pdbx_seq_one_letter_code
_entity_poly.pdbx_strand_id
1 'polypeptide(L)'
;MKIPAARILHWGPGLRVIKTGMAVTVCVCISHAAQLGHPLLTALAAAAVMGKTIDDSLHLARDGTVGSLLGAVFGLLLSLGNYGNAALCGIGIIAVLYLCVLLRLGSSVLLAETVLLFVMLVPGKGSLWLNASLCAAETLLGVAVGLAVNLVILPHHAVEEIRENLKILRALTAQSLHAVRAESPAPLQELESCIDKLSASIRAYVSQRKLLRGSDEEVFRLTCILPYFREFAQELNCVQSLRAPENARLPDEDLVVLRRYHMSRLESLALQCLPDKEDRREERC
;
A
#
# COMPACT_ATOMS: atom_id res chain seq x y z
N MET A 1 -34.03 -2.90 9.80
CA MET A 1 -32.66 -2.84 9.24
C MET A 1 -32.01 -1.58 9.83
N LYS A 2 -31.31 -1.71 10.99
CA LYS A 2 -30.64 -0.58 11.66
C LYS A 2 -29.19 -0.58 11.21
N ILE A 3 -28.80 0.43 10.42
CA ILE A 3 -27.42 0.65 10.05
C ILE A 3 -26.69 1.10 11.33
N PRO A 4 -25.63 0.40 11.77
CA PRO A 4 -24.94 0.78 13.01
C PRO A 4 -24.24 2.14 12.80
N ALA A 5 -24.57 3.10 13.66
CA ALA A 5 -24.08 4.47 13.65
C ALA A 5 -22.52 4.60 13.75
N ALA A 6 -21.83 3.51 14.06
CA ALA A 6 -20.37 3.48 14.20
C ALA A 6 -19.60 3.61 12.86
N ARG A 7 -20.25 3.51 11.70
CA ARG A 7 -19.59 3.60 10.38
C ARG A 7 -19.49 5.03 9.83
N ILE A 8 -20.08 6.01 10.48
CA ILE A 8 -20.14 7.42 9.99
C ILE A 8 -18.98 8.27 10.51
N LEU A 9 -18.22 7.81 11.53
CA LEU A 9 -17.19 8.62 12.19
C LEU A 9 -15.78 8.52 11.59
N HIS A 10 -15.58 7.78 10.49
CA HIS A 10 -14.30 7.69 9.76
C HIS A 10 -14.26 8.52 8.47
N TRP A 11 -14.98 9.62 8.39
CA TRP A 11 -14.98 10.55 7.26
C TRP A 11 -13.92 11.67 7.39
N GLY A 12 -12.78 11.38 8.00
CA GLY A 12 -11.61 12.23 7.85
C GLY A 12 -10.91 11.97 6.50
N PRO A 13 -10.31 12.99 5.86
CA PRO A 13 -9.47 12.77 4.69
C PRO A 13 -8.36 11.76 5.06
N GLY A 14 -8.34 10.62 4.39
CA GLY A 14 -7.33 9.58 4.66
C GLY A 14 -5.92 10.18 4.57
N LEU A 15 -4.99 9.65 5.34
CA LEU A 15 -3.58 10.13 5.39
C LEU A 15 -2.95 10.30 4.01
N ARG A 16 -3.32 9.47 3.03
CA ARG A 16 -2.86 9.60 1.66
C ARG A 16 -3.29 10.94 1.05
N VAL A 17 -4.52 11.38 1.29
CA VAL A 17 -5.03 12.65 0.77
C VAL A 17 -4.25 13.82 1.36
N ILE A 18 -4.02 13.79 2.70
CA ILE A 18 -3.25 14.82 3.41
C ILE A 18 -1.81 14.88 2.87
N LYS A 19 -1.14 13.74 2.74
CA LYS A 19 0.23 13.65 2.20
C LYS A 19 0.32 14.19 0.78
N THR A 20 -0.60 13.80 -0.09
CA THR A 20 -0.62 14.29 -1.48
C THR A 20 -0.83 15.80 -1.50
N GLY A 21 -1.75 16.33 -0.69
CA GLY A 21 -1.95 17.76 -0.56
C GLY A 21 -0.68 18.49 -0.08
N MET A 22 0.01 17.98 0.94
CA MET A 22 1.28 18.54 1.43
C MET A 22 2.37 18.50 0.36
N ALA A 23 2.54 17.39 -0.35
CA ALA A 23 3.54 17.28 -1.41
C ALA A 23 3.27 18.27 -2.55
N VAL A 24 2.02 18.39 -2.98
CA VAL A 24 1.60 19.38 -3.99
C VAL A 24 1.88 20.81 -3.51
N THR A 25 1.52 21.14 -2.27
CA THR A 25 1.78 22.47 -1.70
C THR A 25 3.27 22.79 -1.68
N VAL A 26 4.11 21.86 -1.21
CA VAL A 26 5.57 22.02 -1.19
C VAL A 26 6.11 22.21 -2.60
N CYS A 27 5.65 21.41 -3.58
CA CYS A 27 6.05 21.55 -4.98
C CYS A 27 5.71 22.93 -5.56
N VAL A 28 4.48 23.39 -5.33
CA VAL A 28 4.04 24.72 -5.82
C VAL A 28 4.86 25.83 -5.17
N CYS A 29 5.13 25.77 -3.87
CA CYS A 29 5.98 26.73 -3.18
C CYS A 29 7.40 26.77 -3.75
N ILE A 30 8.02 25.60 -3.98
CA ILE A 30 9.37 25.50 -4.56
C ILE A 30 9.36 26.04 -6.01
N SER A 31 8.36 25.67 -6.82
CA SER A 31 8.22 26.13 -8.19
C SER A 31 8.11 27.65 -8.26
N HIS A 32 7.33 28.28 -7.37
CA HIS A 32 7.22 29.74 -7.31
C HIS A 32 8.52 30.39 -6.84
N ALA A 33 9.17 29.85 -5.81
CA ALA A 33 10.43 30.37 -5.30
C ALA A 33 11.56 30.30 -6.32
N ALA A 34 11.59 29.20 -7.09
CA ALA A 34 12.58 28.98 -8.17
C ALA A 34 12.19 29.60 -9.52
N GLN A 35 11.04 30.28 -9.60
CA GLN A 35 10.51 30.91 -10.84
C GLN A 35 10.43 29.91 -12.01
N LEU A 36 10.09 28.63 -11.72
CA LEU A 36 9.92 27.58 -12.72
C LEU A 36 8.74 27.90 -13.65
N GLY A 37 8.79 27.39 -14.88
CA GLY A 37 7.82 27.71 -15.93
C GLY A 37 6.46 27.06 -15.71
N HIS A 38 6.43 25.83 -15.15
CA HIS A 38 5.23 24.99 -15.12
C HIS A 38 4.97 24.35 -13.75
N PRO A 39 4.53 25.11 -12.73
CA PRO A 39 4.23 24.59 -11.37
C PRO A 39 3.23 23.43 -11.37
N LEU A 40 2.32 23.41 -12.36
CA LEU A 40 1.34 22.34 -12.51
C LEU A 40 2.02 20.98 -12.80
N LEU A 41 3.06 20.99 -13.64
CA LEU A 41 3.78 19.77 -13.99
C LEU A 41 4.49 19.16 -12.78
N THR A 42 5.16 20.00 -11.99
CA THR A 42 5.80 19.61 -10.73
C THR A 42 4.80 19.03 -9.74
N ALA A 43 3.63 19.68 -9.58
CA ALA A 43 2.57 19.23 -8.69
C ALA A 43 1.95 17.88 -9.13
N LEU A 44 1.68 17.71 -10.43
CA LEU A 44 1.17 16.46 -10.99
C LEU A 44 2.17 15.31 -10.80
N ALA A 45 3.46 15.56 -11.04
CA ALA A 45 4.50 14.56 -10.84
C ALA A 45 4.61 14.12 -9.37
N ALA A 46 4.54 15.05 -8.41
CA ALA A 46 4.52 14.72 -6.99
C ALA A 46 3.30 13.88 -6.60
N ALA A 47 2.11 14.24 -7.10
CA ALA A 47 0.88 13.50 -6.83
C ALA A 47 0.92 12.08 -7.42
N ALA A 48 1.48 11.92 -8.63
CA ALA A 48 1.59 10.62 -9.33
C ALA A 48 2.50 9.61 -8.61
N VAL A 49 3.52 10.09 -7.89
CA VAL A 49 4.49 9.25 -7.17
C VAL A 49 4.01 8.85 -5.77
N MET A 50 2.89 9.39 -5.30
CA MET A 50 2.31 9.05 -4.00
C MET A 50 1.73 7.63 -3.96
N GLY A 51 2.58 6.65 -3.65
CA GLY A 51 2.19 5.26 -3.41
C GLY A 51 1.58 5.02 -2.02
N LYS A 52 1.04 3.82 -1.85
CA LYS A 52 0.53 3.36 -0.54
C LYS A 52 1.67 3.04 0.42
N THR A 53 2.76 2.51 -0.12
CA THR A 53 3.98 2.15 0.61
C THR A 53 5.17 2.94 0.06
N ILE A 54 6.29 2.92 0.79
CA ILE A 54 7.54 3.53 0.30
C ILE A 54 8.04 2.78 -0.95
N ASP A 55 7.93 1.45 -0.94
CA ASP A 55 8.36 0.62 -2.06
C ASP A 55 7.55 0.93 -3.32
N ASP A 56 6.22 1.02 -3.19
CA ASP A 56 5.35 1.48 -4.28
C ASP A 56 5.79 2.87 -4.81
N SER A 57 6.07 3.82 -3.91
CA SER A 57 6.49 5.17 -4.30
C SER A 57 7.86 5.18 -4.98
N LEU A 58 8.77 4.30 -4.55
CA LEU A 58 10.08 4.17 -5.18
C LEU A 58 9.97 3.60 -6.61
N HIS A 59 9.13 2.57 -6.79
CA HIS A 59 8.81 2.03 -8.11
C HIS A 59 8.14 3.09 -9.00
N LEU A 60 7.13 3.79 -8.47
CA LEU A 60 6.46 4.89 -9.19
C LEU A 60 7.42 6.03 -9.54
N ALA A 61 8.35 6.38 -8.64
CA ALA A 61 9.37 7.41 -8.88
C ALA A 61 10.34 7.00 -9.97
N ARG A 62 10.85 5.76 -9.93
CA ARG A 62 11.75 5.24 -10.96
C ARG A 62 11.06 5.20 -12.32
N ASP A 63 9.91 4.58 -12.40
CA ASP A 63 9.15 4.47 -13.64
C ASP A 63 8.74 5.84 -14.15
N GLY A 64 8.24 6.73 -13.26
CA GLY A 64 7.86 8.10 -13.59
C GLY A 64 9.01 8.93 -14.14
N THR A 65 10.22 8.78 -13.58
CA THR A 65 11.45 9.43 -14.09
C THR A 65 11.75 8.97 -15.51
N VAL A 66 11.77 7.66 -15.77
CA VAL A 66 12.05 7.12 -17.11
C VAL A 66 10.94 7.54 -18.09
N GLY A 67 9.68 7.42 -17.70
CA GLY A 67 8.54 7.84 -18.54
C GLY A 67 8.57 9.31 -18.88
N SER A 68 8.86 10.19 -17.92
CA SER A 68 8.95 11.64 -18.16
C SER A 68 10.09 12.01 -19.14
N LEU A 69 11.24 11.36 -19.02
CA LEU A 69 12.34 11.54 -19.96
C LEU A 69 11.96 11.09 -21.38
N LEU A 70 11.29 9.94 -21.51
CA LEU A 70 10.77 9.49 -22.82
C LEU A 70 9.76 10.50 -23.38
N GLY A 71 8.82 10.98 -22.56
CA GLY A 71 7.85 12.01 -22.96
C GLY A 71 8.52 13.30 -23.44
N ALA A 72 9.56 13.76 -22.73
CA ALA A 72 10.31 14.95 -23.10
C ALA A 72 11.08 14.78 -24.42
N VAL A 73 11.74 13.64 -24.62
CA VAL A 73 12.49 13.35 -25.86
C VAL A 73 11.55 13.25 -27.07
N PHE A 74 10.45 12.47 -26.95
CA PHE A 74 9.48 12.35 -28.03
C PHE A 74 8.76 13.68 -28.31
N GLY A 75 8.36 14.40 -27.25
CA GLY A 75 7.77 15.73 -27.39
C GLY A 75 8.67 16.71 -28.12
N LEU A 76 9.97 16.69 -27.78
CA LEU A 76 10.96 17.51 -28.47
C LEU A 76 11.10 17.12 -29.96
N LEU A 77 11.29 15.84 -30.26
CA LEU A 77 11.46 15.35 -31.62
C LEU A 77 10.26 15.70 -32.52
N LEU A 78 9.04 15.54 -32.01
CA LEU A 78 7.84 15.88 -32.75
C LEU A 78 7.63 17.39 -32.89
N SER A 79 8.02 18.18 -31.88
CA SER A 79 7.96 19.66 -31.94
C SER A 79 8.92 20.25 -32.97
N LEU A 80 10.04 19.58 -33.28
CA LEU A 80 10.92 19.98 -34.37
C LEU A 80 10.28 19.86 -35.75
N GLY A 81 9.34 18.92 -35.93
CA GLY A 81 8.59 18.76 -37.17
C GLY A 81 7.50 19.83 -37.35
N ASN A 82 6.64 20.00 -36.38
CA ASN A 82 5.59 21.04 -36.39
C ASN A 82 5.01 21.22 -34.97
N TYR A 83 5.39 22.33 -34.34
CA TYR A 83 4.96 22.67 -32.99
C TYR A 83 3.43 22.86 -32.90
N GLY A 84 2.79 22.27 -31.89
CA GLY A 84 1.35 22.44 -31.67
C GLY A 84 0.42 21.65 -32.60
N ASN A 85 0.95 20.77 -33.45
CA ASN A 85 0.13 20.00 -34.38
C ASN A 85 -0.62 18.87 -33.66
N ALA A 86 -1.97 18.90 -33.68
CA ALA A 86 -2.81 17.93 -32.97
C ALA A 86 -2.61 16.49 -33.47
N ALA A 87 -2.37 16.28 -34.78
CA ALA A 87 -2.12 14.92 -35.29
C ALA A 87 -0.79 14.35 -34.79
N LEU A 88 0.26 15.18 -34.71
CA LEU A 88 1.55 14.76 -34.15
C LEU A 88 1.47 14.50 -32.66
N CYS A 89 0.65 15.25 -31.89
CA CYS A 89 0.37 14.94 -30.49
C CYS A 89 -0.23 13.55 -30.33
N GLY A 90 -1.26 13.21 -31.14
CA GLY A 90 -1.90 11.90 -31.10
C GLY A 90 -0.94 10.75 -31.44
N ILE A 91 -0.16 10.91 -32.50
CA ILE A 91 0.87 9.93 -32.90
C ILE A 91 1.94 9.80 -31.80
N GLY A 92 2.38 10.91 -31.21
CA GLY A 92 3.34 10.93 -30.13
C GLY A 92 2.88 10.21 -28.89
N ILE A 93 1.62 10.41 -28.48
CA ILE A 93 1.02 9.68 -27.34
C ILE A 93 1.03 8.19 -27.64
N ILE A 94 0.54 7.74 -28.81
CA ILE A 94 0.52 6.33 -29.17
C ILE A 94 1.93 5.73 -29.11
N ALA A 95 2.93 6.42 -29.67
CA ALA A 95 4.32 5.95 -29.67
C ALA A 95 4.90 5.82 -28.27
N VAL A 96 4.71 6.85 -27.41
CA VAL A 96 5.24 6.86 -26.03
C VAL A 96 4.52 5.81 -25.17
N LEU A 97 3.19 5.68 -25.28
CA LEU A 97 2.44 4.66 -24.57
C LEU A 97 2.89 3.25 -24.96
N TYR A 98 3.04 2.99 -26.25
CA TYR A 98 3.53 1.70 -26.74
C TYR A 98 4.93 1.38 -26.19
N LEU A 99 5.82 2.38 -26.18
CA LEU A 99 7.17 2.21 -25.63
C LEU A 99 7.16 1.98 -24.11
N CYS A 100 6.32 2.70 -23.35
CA CYS A 100 6.13 2.47 -21.92
C CYS A 100 5.65 1.03 -21.62
N VAL A 101 4.71 0.52 -22.41
CA VAL A 101 4.24 -0.87 -22.28
C VAL A 101 5.34 -1.86 -22.60
N LEU A 102 6.12 -1.64 -23.67
CA LEU A 102 7.25 -2.50 -24.06
C LEU A 102 8.33 -2.56 -22.99
N LEU A 103 8.60 -1.43 -22.33
CA LEU A 103 9.57 -1.30 -21.23
C LEU A 103 8.99 -1.73 -19.87
N ARG A 104 7.75 -2.19 -19.80
CA ARG A 104 7.02 -2.57 -18.57
C ARG A 104 6.91 -1.43 -17.56
N LEU A 105 6.82 -0.21 -18.03
CA LEU A 105 6.68 1.00 -17.22
C LEU A 105 5.20 1.40 -17.06
N GLY A 106 4.32 0.46 -16.70
CA GLY A 106 2.87 0.66 -16.69
C GLY A 106 2.38 1.78 -15.75
N SER A 107 3.12 2.07 -14.69
CA SER A 107 2.80 3.14 -13.73
C SER A 107 3.20 4.55 -14.18
N SER A 108 4.07 4.67 -15.19
CA SER A 108 4.62 5.95 -15.66
C SER A 108 3.91 6.55 -16.88
N VAL A 109 2.96 5.83 -17.44
CA VAL A 109 2.22 6.20 -18.64
C VAL A 109 1.66 7.62 -18.54
N LEU A 110 0.98 7.93 -17.44
CA LEU A 110 0.37 9.24 -17.21
C LEU A 110 1.39 10.39 -17.18
N LEU A 111 2.56 10.19 -16.59
CA LEU A 111 3.63 11.21 -16.56
C LEU A 111 4.27 11.37 -17.92
N ALA A 112 4.52 10.29 -18.65
CA ALA A 112 5.13 10.32 -19.96
C ALA A 112 4.27 11.10 -20.97
N GLU A 113 2.98 10.82 -21.05
CA GLU A 113 2.05 11.54 -21.92
C GLU A 113 1.87 13.01 -21.50
N THR A 114 1.79 13.27 -20.18
CA THR A 114 1.68 14.64 -19.68
C THR A 114 2.88 15.48 -20.08
N VAL A 115 4.10 14.98 -19.89
CA VAL A 115 5.33 15.71 -20.27
C VAL A 115 5.40 15.92 -21.79
N LEU A 116 5.05 14.91 -22.60
CA LEU A 116 4.98 15.04 -24.06
C LEU A 116 4.04 16.18 -24.48
N LEU A 117 2.83 16.19 -23.90
CA LEU A 117 1.84 17.24 -24.20
C LEU A 117 2.30 18.63 -23.76
N PHE A 118 2.94 18.74 -22.58
CA PHE A 118 3.48 20.02 -22.14
C PHE A 118 4.56 20.54 -23.10
N VAL A 119 5.49 19.69 -23.54
CA VAL A 119 6.54 20.07 -24.48
C VAL A 119 5.96 20.50 -25.83
N MET A 120 4.89 19.83 -26.31
CA MET A 120 4.30 20.10 -27.62
C MET A 120 3.28 21.25 -27.62
N LEU A 121 2.53 21.46 -26.54
CA LEU A 121 1.39 22.38 -26.54
C LEU A 121 1.61 23.64 -25.71
N VAL A 122 2.49 23.58 -24.69
CA VAL A 122 2.70 24.72 -23.81
C VAL A 122 3.98 25.47 -24.23
N PRO A 123 3.84 26.70 -24.76
CA PRO A 123 5.00 27.46 -25.20
C PRO A 123 5.88 27.83 -23.99
N GLY A 124 7.11 27.34 -24.01
CA GLY A 124 8.11 27.68 -23.00
C GLY A 124 8.84 28.97 -23.34
N LYS A 125 9.56 29.55 -22.37
CA LYS A 125 10.46 30.69 -22.57
C LYS A 125 11.73 30.20 -23.24
N GLY A 126 11.97 30.57 -24.49
CA GLY A 126 13.21 30.30 -25.20
C GLY A 126 13.12 29.21 -26.27
N SER A 127 14.21 28.44 -26.46
CA SER A 127 14.26 27.38 -27.48
C SER A 127 13.47 26.14 -27.09
N LEU A 128 13.06 25.34 -28.09
CA LEU A 128 12.35 24.04 -27.86
C LEU A 128 13.17 23.11 -26.96
N TRP A 129 14.48 23.10 -27.10
CA TRP A 129 15.39 22.32 -26.24
C TRP A 129 15.32 22.74 -24.77
N LEU A 130 15.31 24.06 -24.54
CA LEU A 130 15.21 24.62 -23.20
C LEU A 130 13.84 24.25 -22.58
N ASN A 131 12.75 24.35 -23.34
CA ASN A 131 11.42 23.99 -22.88
C ASN A 131 11.33 22.52 -22.50
N ALA A 132 11.82 21.61 -23.35
CA ALA A 132 11.81 20.17 -23.06
C ALA A 132 12.67 19.82 -21.85
N SER A 133 13.86 20.42 -21.71
CA SER A 133 14.73 20.19 -20.55
C SER A 133 14.14 20.74 -19.25
N LEU A 134 13.46 21.88 -19.28
CA LEU A 134 12.74 22.44 -18.13
C LEU A 134 11.56 21.55 -17.72
N CYS A 135 10.74 21.09 -18.65
CA CYS A 135 9.64 20.16 -18.36
C CYS A 135 10.15 18.86 -17.70
N ALA A 136 11.25 18.30 -18.20
CA ALA A 136 11.87 17.13 -17.60
C ALA A 136 12.38 17.43 -16.17
N ALA A 137 13.10 18.54 -15.97
CA ALA A 137 13.64 18.94 -14.68
C ALA A 137 12.54 19.22 -13.64
N GLU A 138 11.46 19.89 -14.03
CA GLU A 138 10.29 20.17 -13.19
C GLU A 138 9.58 18.87 -12.79
N THR A 139 9.47 17.92 -13.70
CA THR A 139 8.89 16.60 -13.39
C THR A 139 9.77 15.84 -12.41
N LEU A 140 11.09 15.82 -12.62
CA LEU A 140 12.05 15.20 -11.70
C LEU A 140 12.00 15.83 -10.31
N LEU A 141 11.88 17.16 -10.22
CA LEU A 141 11.69 17.87 -8.96
C LEU A 141 10.40 17.41 -8.26
N GLY A 142 9.30 17.32 -8.98
CA GLY A 142 8.03 16.84 -8.45
C GLY A 142 8.13 15.40 -7.93
N VAL A 143 8.77 14.50 -8.68
CA VAL A 143 9.04 13.13 -8.28
C VAL A 143 9.87 13.08 -6.99
N ALA A 144 10.96 13.87 -6.92
CA ALA A 144 11.85 13.91 -5.75
C ALA A 144 11.13 14.42 -4.50
N VAL A 145 10.36 15.51 -4.62
CA VAL A 145 9.57 16.06 -3.50
C VAL A 145 8.49 15.10 -3.07
N GLY A 146 7.75 14.49 -4.00
CA GLY A 146 6.72 13.50 -3.71
C GLY A 146 7.29 12.31 -2.93
N LEU A 147 8.41 11.77 -3.37
CA LEU A 147 9.11 10.68 -2.69
C LEU A 147 9.60 11.11 -1.30
N ALA A 148 10.20 12.29 -1.16
CA ALA A 148 10.69 12.81 0.11
C ALA A 148 9.56 12.99 1.14
N VAL A 149 8.44 13.59 0.74
CA VAL A 149 7.26 13.76 1.60
C VAL A 149 6.70 12.41 2.03
N ASN A 150 6.65 11.43 1.11
CA ASN A 150 6.16 10.10 1.45
C ASN A 150 7.10 9.39 2.44
N LEU A 151 8.43 9.55 2.29
CA LEU A 151 9.43 8.99 3.21
C LEU A 151 9.32 9.58 4.62
N VAL A 152 9.09 10.89 4.74
CA VAL A 152 9.05 11.59 6.04
C VAL A 152 7.78 11.26 6.84
N ILE A 153 6.63 11.13 6.16
CA ILE A 153 5.32 11.04 6.83
C ILE A 153 4.91 9.58 7.14
N LEU A 154 5.53 8.58 6.52
CA LEU A 154 5.06 7.19 6.60
C LEU A 154 5.39 6.40 7.88
N PRO A 155 6.51 6.59 8.59
CA PRO A 155 6.96 5.63 9.60
C PRO A 155 6.02 5.50 10.81
N HIS A 156 5.35 6.56 11.21
CA HIS A 156 4.64 6.61 12.50
C HIS A 156 3.29 5.87 12.50
N HIS A 157 2.56 5.89 11.39
CA HIS A 157 1.21 5.31 11.32
C HIS A 157 1.18 3.81 10.98
N ALA A 158 2.23 3.29 10.36
CA ALA A 158 2.28 1.86 10.01
C ALA A 158 2.36 0.98 11.28
N VAL A 159 3.07 1.43 12.31
CA VAL A 159 3.18 0.70 13.59
C VAL A 159 1.85 0.71 14.33
N GLU A 160 1.15 1.86 14.35
CA GLU A 160 -0.17 1.97 15.00
C GLU A 160 -1.22 1.08 14.30
N GLU A 161 -1.23 1.06 12.97
CA GLU A 161 -2.10 0.17 12.18
C GLU A 161 -1.81 -1.31 12.46
N ILE A 162 -0.54 -1.68 12.57
CA ILE A 162 -0.12 -3.04 12.92
C ILE A 162 -0.62 -3.40 14.33
N ARG A 163 -0.47 -2.51 15.31
CA ARG A 163 -0.93 -2.72 16.69
C ARG A 163 -2.46 -2.85 16.76
N GLU A 164 -3.19 -2.02 16.05
CA GLU A 164 -4.66 -2.08 16.02
C GLU A 164 -5.14 -3.38 15.37
N ASN A 165 -4.58 -3.77 14.23
CA ASN A 165 -4.88 -5.03 13.58
C ASN A 165 -4.54 -6.25 14.46
N LEU A 166 -3.45 -6.19 15.23
CA LEU A 166 -3.09 -7.22 16.19
C LEU A 166 -4.10 -7.33 17.35
N LYS A 167 -4.58 -6.19 17.88
CA LYS A 167 -5.63 -6.17 18.92
C LYS A 167 -6.92 -6.82 18.42
N ILE A 168 -7.33 -6.49 17.20
CA ILE A 168 -8.50 -7.09 16.56
C ILE A 168 -8.30 -8.60 16.37
N LEU A 169 -7.13 -9.02 15.89
CA LEU A 169 -6.81 -10.43 15.67
C LEU A 169 -6.82 -11.23 16.97
N ARG A 170 -6.24 -10.70 18.05
CA ARG A 170 -6.30 -11.30 19.39
C ARG A 170 -7.73 -11.44 19.91
N ALA A 171 -8.56 -10.42 19.73
CA ALA A 171 -9.97 -10.45 20.11
C ALA A 171 -10.75 -11.52 19.32
N LEU A 172 -10.55 -11.61 18.01
CA LEU A 172 -11.15 -12.64 17.16
C LEU A 172 -10.70 -14.05 17.54
N THR A 173 -9.41 -14.23 17.87
CA THR A 173 -8.88 -15.52 18.35
C THR A 173 -9.56 -15.97 19.64
N ALA A 174 -9.69 -15.05 20.61
CA ALA A 174 -10.38 -15.34 21.87
C ALA A 174 -11.88 -15.64 21.66
N GLN A 175 -12.54 -14.87 20.80
CA GLN A 175 -13.95 -15.09 20.42
C GLN A 175 -14.13 -16.43 19.73
N SER A 176 -13.24 -16.80 18.80
CA SER A 176 -13.27 -18.09 18.09
C SER A 176 -13.09 -19.27 19.03
N LEU A 177 -12.16 -19.17 19.99
CA LEU A 177 -11.96 -20.20 21.00
C LEU A 177 -13.22 -20.38 21.88
N HIS A 178 -13.82 -19.25 22.29
CA HIS A 178 -15.06 -19.29 23.06
C HIS A 178 -16.23 -19.90 22.27
N ALA A 179 -16.37 -19.53 21.00
CA ALA A 179 -17.40 -20.06 20.10
C ALA A 179 -17.25 -21.57 19.91
N VAL A 180 -16.04 -22.09 19.75
CA VAL A 180 -15.76 -23.52 19.61
C VAL A 180 -16.10 -24.26 20.90
N ARG A 181 -15.78 -23.72 22.08
CA ARG A 181 -16.15 -24.30 23.38
C ARG A 181 -17.67 -24.32 23.59
N ALA A 182 -18.36 -23.27 23.12
CA ALA A 182 -19.83 -23.17 23.18
C ALA A 182 -20.56 -23.94 22.07
N GLU A 183 -19.82 -24.71 21.27
CA GLU A 183 -20.34 -25.47 20.12
C GLU A 183 -21.02 -24.61 19.04
N SER A 184 -20.76 -23.32 19.03
CA SER A 184 -21.25 -22.34 18.03
C SER A 184 -20.30 -22.19 16.86
N PRO A 185 -20.76 -21.72 15.67
CA PRO A 185 -19.89 -21.43 14.53
C PRO A 185 -18.92 -20.30 14.89
N ALA A 186 -17.63 -20.54 14.65
CA ALA A 186 -16.60 -19.53 14.85
C ALA A 186 -16.39 -18.69 13.57
N PRO A 187 -16.02 -17.41 13.67
CA PRO A 187 -15.86 -16.48 12.54
C PRO A 187 -14.53 -16.71 11.80
N LEU A 188 -14.36 -17.86 11.13
CA LEU A 188 -13.13 -18.28 10.48
C LEU A 188 -12.73 -17.32 9.35
N GLN A 189 -13.67 -16.91 8.49
CA GLN A 189 -13.37 -16.00 7.37
C GLN A 189 -12.90 -14.61 7.83
N GLU A 190 -13.46 -14.10 8.93
CA GLU A 190 -13.03 -12.82 9.50
C GLU A 190 -11.62 -12.95 10.10
N LEU A 191 -11.32 -14.07 10.74
CA LEU A 191 -10.01 -14.37 11.31
C LEU A 191 -8.95 -14.46 10.21
N GLU A 192 -9.18 -15.21 9.13
CA GLU A 192 -8.28 -15.35 7.99
C GLU A 192 -8.04 -13.99 7.30
N SER A 193 -9.11 -13.22 7.05
CA SER A 193 -9.00 -11.87 6.47
C SER A 193 -8.17 -10.93 7.35
N CYS A 194 -8.29 -11.02 8.67
CA CYS A 194 -7.51 -10.22 9.60
C CYS A 194 -6.03 -10.63 9.61
N ILE A 195 -5.73 -11.94 9.56
CA ILE A 195 -4.37 -12.49 9.44
C ILE A 195 -3.70 -11.98 8.16
N ASP A 196 -4.42 -11.99 7.03
CA ASP A 196 -3.89 -11.53 5.75
C ASP A 196 -3.62 -10.03 5.75
N LYS A 197 -4.51 -9.22 6.32
CA LYS A 197 -4.30 -7.77 6.49
C LYS A 197 -3.08 -7.49 7.35
N LEU A 198 -2.97 -8.13 8.51
CA LEU A 198 -1.81 -7.97 9.40
C LEU A 198 -0.52 -8.39 8.70
N SER A 199 -0.53 -9.52 7.97
CA SER A 199 0.64 -10.01 7.24
C SER A 199 1.07 -9.06 6.11
N ALA A 200 0.12 -8.41 5.44
CA ALA A 200 0.40 -7.40 4.41
C ALA A 200 0.99 -6.12 5.03
N SER A 201 0.43 -5.64 6.15
CA SER A 201 0.93 -4.45 6.87
C SER A 201 2.34 -4.68 7.41
N ILE A 202 2.63 -5.86 7.99
CA ILE A 202 3.98 -6.22 8.46
C ILE A 202 4.96 -6.29 7.30
N ARG A 203 4.61 -6.94 6.18
CA ARG A 203 5.49 -7.02 4.99
C ARG A 203 5.80 -5.63 4.43
N ALA A 204 4.78 -4.78 4.32
CA ALA A 204 4.95 -3.40 3.87
C ALA A 204 5.89 -2.62 4.80
N TYR A 205 5.74 -2.78 6.11
CA TYR A 205 6.61 -2.13 7.10
C TYR A 205 8.06 -2.64 7.05
N VAL A 206 8.26 -3.96 6.95
CA VAL A 206 9.60 -4.57 6.86
C VAL A 206 10.32 -4.16 5.58
N SER A 207 9.62 -4.09 4.43
CA SER A 207 10.22 -3.62 3.18
C SER A 207 10.64 -2.16 3.26
N GLN A 208 9.84 -1.31 3.92
CA GLN A 208 10.16 0.10 4.16
C GLN A 208 11.40 0.27 5.04
N ARG A 209 11.53 -0.53 6.11
CA ARG A 209 12.66 -0.42 7.05
C ARG A 209 13.97 -0.97 6.52
N LYS A 210 13.95 -1.95 5.62
CA LYS A 210 15.16 -2.37 4.89
C LYS A 210 15.81 -1.21 4.15
N LEU A 211 15.02 -0.27 3.63
CA LEU A 211 15.52 0.95 2.97
C LEU A 211 16.10 1.96 3.96
N LEU A 212 15.60 2.00 5.21
CA LEU A 212 15.98 2.98 6.23
C LEU A 212 17.03 2.47 7.26
N ARG A 213 17.58 1.25 7.10
CA ARG A 213 18.59 0.62 7.97
C ARG A 213 18.21 0.54 9.47
N GLY A 214 16.96 0.36 9.82
CA GLY A 214 16.51 0.18 11.20
C GLY A 214 16.02 -1.25 11.48
N SER A 215 16.43 -1.87 12.59
CA SER A 215 15.79 -3.09 13.11
C SER A 215 14.87 -2.70 14.25
N ASP A 216 13.59 -3.15 14.19
CA ASP A 216 12.64 -3.01 15.29
C ASP A 216 12.40 -4.38 15.91
N GLU A 217 12.76 -4.50 17.16
CA GLU A 217 12.56 -5.73 17.93
C GLU A 217 11.07 -6.09 18.06
N GLU A 218 10.20 -5.06 18.15
CA GLU A 218 8.76 -5.23 18.23
C GLU A 218 8.19 -5.87 16.95
N VAL A 219 8.62 -5.42 15.77
CA VAL A 219 8.17 -6.00 14.49
C VAL A 219 8.75 -7.39 14.25
N PHE A 220 9.97 -7.64 14.73
CA PHE A 220 10.53 -8.98 14.69
C PHE A 220 9.69 -9.95 15.54
N ARG A 221 9.32 -9.57 16.77
CA ARG A 221 8.43 -10.35 17.63
C ARG A 221 7.09 -10.62 16.95
N LEU A 222 6.48 -9.60 16.30
CA LEU A 222 5.21 -9.75 15.57
C LEU A 222 5.33 -10.71 14.39
N THR A 223 6.45 -10.70 13.67
CA THR A 223 6.72 -11.63 12.57
C THR A 223 6.83 -13.06 13.08
N CYS A 224 7.36 -13.27 14.27
CA CYS A 224 7.46 -14.60 14.91
C CYS A 224 6.12 -15.14 15.41
N ILE A 225 5.17 -14.26 15.79
CA ILE A 225 3.85 -14.66 16.29
C ILE A 225 2.87 -14.98 15.15
N LEU A 226 3.02 -14.38 13.99
CA LEU A 226 2.09 -14.55 12.86
C LEU A 226 1.87 -16.01 12.42
N PRO A 227 2.88 -16.89 12.37
CA PRO A 227 2.68 -18.30 12.06
C PRO A 227 1.72 -19.01 13.01
N TYR A 228 1.75 -18.68 14.30
CA TYR A 228 0.86 -19.28 15.29
C TYR A 228 -0.62 -18.93 15.06
N PHE A 229 -0.91 -17.70 14.63
CA PHE A 229 -2.26 -17.31 14.23
C PHE A 229 -2.75 -18.07 12.99
N ARG A 230 -1.87 -18.34 12.03
CA ARG A 230 -2.20 -19.14 10.84
C ARG A 230 -2.47 -20.59 11.21
N GLU A 231 -1.62 -21.16 12.05
CA GLU A 231 -1.82 -22.52 12.55
C GLU A 231 -3.13 -22.62 13.36
N PHE A 232 -3.43 -21.61 14.19
CA PHE A 232 -4.71 -21.54 14.91
C PHE A 232 -5.91 -21.52 13.96
N ALA A 233 -5.86 -20.74 12.88
CA ALA A 233 -6.94 -20.69 11.88
C ALA A 233 -7.11 -22.05 11.16
N GLN A 234 -6.01 -22.74 10.85
CA GLN A 234 -6.05 -24.08 10.25
C GLN A 234 -6.66 -25.11 11.19
N GLU A 235 -6.26 -25.13 12.46
CA GLU A 235 -6.84 -26.03 13.48
C GLU A 235 -8.31 -25.73 13.71
N LEU A 236 -8.70 -24.44 13.69
CA LEU A 236 -10.09 -24.02 13.78
C LEU A 236 -10.93 -24.56 12.63
N ASN A 237 -10.39 -24.50 11.42
CA ASN A 237 -11.03 -25.06 10.22
C ASN A 237 -11.18 -26.58 10.35
N CYS A 238 -10.17 -27.29 10.85
CA CYS A 238 -10.26 -28.73 11.11
C CYS A 238 -11.39 -29.05 12.10
N VAL A 239 -11.49 -28.34 13.22
CA VAL A 239 -12.56 -28.55 14.20
C VAL A 239 -13.94 -28.26 13.61
N GLN A 240 -14.09 -27.24 12.79
CA GLN A 240 -15.37 -26.94 12.13
C GLN A 240 -15.72 -27.99 11.07
N SER A 241 -14.75 -28.46 10.29
CA SER A 241 -14.96 -29.51 9.28
C SER A 241 -15.36 -30.85 9.91
N LEU A 242 -14.83 -31.20 11.08
CA LEU A 242 -15.23 -32.39 11.82
C LEU A 242 -16.69 -32.37 12.34
N ARG A 243 -17.28 -31.15 12.35
CA ARG A 243 -18.72 -30.98 12.70
C ARG A 243 -19.66 -31.07 11.50
N ALA A 244 -19.12 -31.03 10.29
CA ALA A 244 -19.93 -31.08 9.08
C ALA A 244 -20.60 -32.45 8.93
N PRO A 245 -21.88 -32.51 8.52
CA PRO A 245 -22.63 -33.76 8.41
C PRO A 245 -22.03 -34.74 7.38
N GLU A 246 -21.18 -34.27 6.50
CA GLU A 246 -20.45 -35.09 5.52
C GLU A 246 -19.43 -36.04 6.18
N ASN A 247 -18.91 -35.69 7.33
CA ASN A 247 -17.95 -36.49 8.11
C ASN A 247 -18.57 -37.47 9.11
N ALA A 248 -19.91 -37.57 9.16
CA ALA A 248 -20.66 -38.55 9.97
C ALA A 248 -20.40 -40.02 9.55
N ARG A 249 -19.52 -40.28 8.60
CA ARG A 249 -19.10 -41.63 8.16
C ARG A 249 -17.95 -42.21 8.98
N LEU A 250 -17.29 -41.42 9.82
CA LEU A 250 -16.25 -41.90 10.73
C LEU A 250 -16.87 -42.56 11.97
N PRO A 251 -16.25 -43.61 12.52
CA PRO A 251 -16.70 -44.16 13.81
C PRO A 251 -16.69 -43.07 14.87
N ASP A 252 -17.72 -43.06 15.74
CA ASP A 252 -17.89 -42.04 16.79
C ASP A 252 -16.68 -41.95 17.73
N GLU A 253 -16.02 -43.09 18.02
CA GLU A 253 -14.80 -43.13 18.85
C GLU A 253 -13.64 -42.37 18.24
N ASP A 254 -13.40 -42.53 16.94
CA ASP A 254 -12.33 -41.84 16.22
C ASP A 254 -12.61 -40.33 16.13
N LEU A 255 -13.84 -39.93 15.88
CA LEU A 255 -14.26 -38.54 15.86
C LEU A 255 -14.02 -37.84 17.21
N VAL A 256 -14.30 -38.50 18.31
CA VAL A 256 -14.08 -37.97 19.67
C VAL A 256 -12.59 -37.79 19.94
N VAL A 257 -11.74 -38.73 19.54
CA VAL A 257 -10.29 -38.66 19.71
C VAL A 257 -9.71 -37.50 18.88
N LEU A 258 -10.09 -37.42 17.58
CA LEU A 258 -9.65 -36.37 16.71
C LEU A 258 -10.06 -34.98 17.19
N ARG A 259 -11.30 -34.83 17.60
CA ARG A 259 -11.83 -33.58 18.14
C ARG A 259 -11.08 -33.16 19.41
N ARG A 260 -10.79 -34.08 20.31
CA ARG A 260 -10.02 -33.81 21.53
C ARG A 260 -8.60 -33.36 21.20
N TYR A 261 -7.95 -34.00 20.23
CA TYR A 261 -6.62 -33.60 19.76
C TYR A 261 -6.59 -32.18 19.22
N HIS A 262 -7.45 -31.84 18.27
CA HIS A 262 -7.50 -30.50 17.67
C HIS A 262 -7.93 -29.43 18.68
N MET A 263 -8.80 -29.74 19.63
CA MET A 263 -9.16 -28.83 20.72
C MET A 263 -7.98 -28.54 21.64
N SER A 264 -7.24 -29.56 22.04
CA SER A 264 -6.01 -29.36 22.83
C SER A 264 -4.97 -28.52 22.11
N ARG A 265 -4.83 -28.75 20.81
CA ARG A 265 -3.93 -27.97 19.94
C ARG A 265 -4.35 -26.51 19.85
N LEU A 266 -5.64 -26.24 19.61
CA LEU A 266 -6.23 -24.91 19.60
C LEU A 266 -5.97 -24.14 20.92
N GLU A 267 -6.16 -24.81 22.06
CA GLU A 267 -5.91 -24.19 23.36
C GLU A 267 -4.44 -23.85 23.58
N SER A 268 -3.53 -24.72 23.16
CA SER A 268 -2.09 -24.46 23.25
C SER A 268 -1.65 -23.30 22.36
N LEU A 269 -2.18 -23.21 21.13
CA LEU A 269 -1.91 -22.11 20.21
C LEU A 269 -2.52 -20.78 20.70
N ALA A 270 -3.72 -20.83 21.26
CA ALA A 270 -4.35 -19.65 21.84
C ALA A 270 -3.52 -19.05 22.98
N LEU A 271 -2.87 -19.85 23.80
CA LEU A 271 -1.95 -19.36 24.83
C LEU A 271 -0.71 -18.65 24.24
N GLN A 272 -0.26 -19.06 23.06
CA GLN A 272 0.87 -18.42 22.37
C GLN A 272 0.45 -17.14 21.62
N CYS A 273 -0.80 -17.08 21.16
CA CYS A 273 -1.36 -15.93 20.45
C CYS A 273 -1.83 -14.80 21.38
N LEU A 274 -2.31 -15.16 22.58
CA LEU A 274 -2.87 -14.21 23.55
C LEU A 274 -1.76 -13.80 24.55
N PRO A 275 -1.64 -12.51 24.87
CA PRO A 275 -0.63 -12.04 25.82
C PRO A 275 -0.90 -12.62 27.21
N ASP A 276 0.18 -12.91 27.91
CA ASP A 276 0.13 -13.24 29.34
C ASP A 276 -0.45 -12.08 30.14
N LYS A 277 -0.98 -12.39 31.35
CA LYS A 277 -1.61 -11.37 32.23
C LYS A 277 -0.68 -10.22 32.61
N GLU A 278 0.63 -10.39 32.50
CA GLU A 278 1.65 -9.35 32.77
C GLU A 278 1.77 -8.32 31.65
N ASP A 279 1.70 -8.73 30.38
CA ASP A 279 1.75 -7.84 29.20
C ASP A 279 0.56 -6.85 29.15
N ARG A 280 -0.58 -7.23 29.76
CA ARG A 280 -1.77 -6.34 29.87
C ARG A 280 -1.61 -5.16 30.81
N ARG A 281 -0.55 -5.11 31.62
CA ARG A 281 -0.25 -3.96 32.49
C ARG A 281 0.51 -2.87 31.77
N GLU A 282 1.36 -3.22 30.80
CA GLU A 282 2.11 -2.25 30.00
C GLU A 282 1.26 -1.58 28.92
N GLU A 283 0.18 -2.23 28.43
CA GLU A 283 -0.76 -1.61 27.47
C GLU A 283 -1.70 -0.55 28.10
N ARG A 284 -1.68 -0.36 29.44
CA ARG A 284 -2.52 0.63 30.16
C ARG A 284 -1.77 1.84 30.70
N CYS A 285 -0.49 1.92 30.51
CA CYS A 285 0.36 3.09 30.79
C CYS A 285 0.76 3.79 29.51
#